data_2a1c456baacac116955b5b5b8e04acb6
#
_entry.id   2a1c456baacac116955b5b5b8e04acb6
#
_cell.length_a   1.000
_cell.length_b   1.000
_cell.length_c   1.000
_cell.angle_alpha   90.00
_cell.angle_beta   90.00
_cell.angle_gamma   90.00
#
_symmetry.space_group_name_H-M   'P 1'
#
loop_
_entity.id
_entity.type
_entity.pdbx_description
1 polymer ?
#
loop_
_entity_poly.entity_id
_entity_poly.type
_entity_poly.pdbx_seq_one_letter_code
_entity_poly.pdbx_strand_id
1 'polypeptide(L)'
;MKKTLVALAVAAVAATSANAAVVYDQDGSKVEVGGSLRLLLTKNSGERGDLKNKGSRVVIKGSQDLGNGLSALANVEVRFEGKKNKDDPSDDFGDIETKRLFAGFKQDGVGQLTFGRQLTNADDLGLSDYTYNLGGVNQTTTSGRKVAKFTSAEWNGFKFGLDYIFDNDAKQDSAQNRGWGASVFYTADLCSDFTYNFSGGFTQDKYETATVEKHKENAFIVSSELVTGPFAISVDYSQRKSTNDANVIKYRAFSDTVSVANFNKITEIGLGMKYSYLENASVYGEYIWGQGKLAKVAADVADKANLRAWILGTDYKLHKNVVTYLEGGSFKYKYASNKNTDNYAGVGLRVYF
;
A
#
# COMPACT_ATOMS: atom_id res chain seq x y z
N MET A 1 2.02 -5.10 32.24
CA MET A 1 1.86 -6.11 31.19
C MET A 1 0.78 -5.78 30.14
N LYS A 2 -0.23 -4.91 30.43
CA LYS A 2 -1.29 -4.55 29.45
C LYS A 2 -0.87 -3.56 28.36
N LYS A 3 0.18 -2.76 28.55
CA LYS A 3 0.66 -1.76 27.56
C LYS A 3 1.36 -2.35 26.32
N THR A 4 1.79 -3.61 26.38
CA THR A 4 2.49 -4.29 25.28
C THR A 4 1.53 -4.84 24.22
N LEU A 5 0.27 -5.06 24.56
CA LEU A 5 -0.73 -5.65 23.64
C LEU A 5 -1.25 -4.64 22.59
N VAL A 6 -1.43 -3.38 22.97
CA VAL A 6 -1.93 -2.33 22.06
C VAL A 6 -0.86 -1.96 21.01
N ALA A 7 0.42 -1.88 21.43
CA ALA A 7 1.53 -1.64 20.50
C ALA A 7 1.74 -2.77 19.48
N LEU A 8 1.37 -4.01 19.82
CA LEU A 8 1.48 -5.14 18.89
C LEU A 8 0.42 -5.13 17.78
N ALA A 9 -0.75 -4.56 18.01
CA ALA A 9 -1.82 -4.52 17.01
C ALA A 9 -1.50 -3.57 15.83
N VAL A 10 -0.88 -2.42 16.12
CA VAL A 10 -0.42 -1.45 15.09
C VAL A 10 0.87 -1.91 14.41
N ALA A 11 1.74 -2.64 15.12
CA ALA A 11 3.00 -3.14 14.56
C ALA A 11 2.82 -4.31 13.55
N ALA A 12 1.65 -4.94 13.49
CA ALA A 12 1.43 -6.11 12.63
C ALA A 12 1.46 -5.77 11.13
N VAL A 13 1.19 -4.54 10.73
CA VAL A 13 1.29 -4.08 9.33
C VAL A 13 2.73 -3.69 8.96
N ALA A 14 3.51 -3.20 9.92
CA ALA A 14 4.92 -2.84 9.75
C ALA A 14 5.89 -4.06 9.82
N ALA A 15 5.39 -5.25 10.11
CA ALA A 15 6.18 -6.45 10.44
C ALA A 15 6.99 -7.08 9.29
N THR A 16 7.15 -6.41 8.14
CA THR A 16 8.04 -6.92 7.08
C THR A 16 9.52 -6.81 7.42
N SER A 17 9.89 -6.13 8.51
CA SER A 17 11.28 -5.98 8.96
C SER A 17 11.55 -6.45 10.38
N ALA A 18 10.52 -6.82 11.15
CA ALA A 18 10.69 -7.20 12.56
C ALA A 18 11.41 -8.55 12.77
N ASN A 19 11.60 -9.33 11.71
CA ASN A 19 12.23 -10.66 11.76
C ASN A 19 13.58 -10.73 11.03
N ALA A 20 14.13 -9.58 10.57
CA ALA A 20 15.43 -9.57 9.93
C ALA A 20 16.53 -10.00 10.92
N ALA A 21 17.37 -10.95 10.51
CA ALA A 21 18.53 -11.36 11.28
C ALA A 21 19.66 -10.34 11.09
N VAL A 22 20.28 -9.93 12.19
CA VAL A 22 21.54 -9.17 12.15
C VAL A 22 22.64 -10.16 11.76
N VAL A 23 23.24 -9.97 10.58
CA VAL A 23 24.31 -10.84 10.07
C VAL A 23 25.70 -10.23 10.27
N TYR A 24 25.75 -8.92 10.50
CA TYR A 24 26.98 -8.19 10.82
C TYR A 24 26.65 -6.99 11.72
N ASP A 25 27.44 -6.78 12.78
CA ASP A 25 27.32 -5.64 13.69
C ASP A 25 28.67 -5.38 14.36
N GLN A 26 29.49 -4.52 13.75
CA GLN A 26 30.81 -4.13 14.26
C GLN A 26 31.19 -2.73 13.77
N ASP A 27 31.92 -1.99 14.60
CA ASP A 27 32.48 -0.67 14.27
C ASP A 27 31.46 0.33 13.73
N GLY A 28 30.24 0.31 14.31
CA GLY A 28 29.15 1.16 13.89
C GLY A 28 28.49 0.75 12.57
N SER A 29 28.98 -0.32 11.92
CA SER A 29 28.37 -0.91 10.73
C SER A 29 27.43 -2.05 11.11
N LYS A 30 26.20 -2.03 10.57
CA LYS A 30 25.19 -3.08 10.78
C LYS A 30 24.60 -3.55 9.46
N VAL A 31 24.49 -4.86 9.29
CA VAL A 31 23.80 -5.47 8.15
C VAL A 31 22.71 -6.42 8.65
N GLU A 32 21.51 -6.23 8.15
CA GLU A 32 20.34 -7.04 8.45
C GLU A 32 19.85 -7.73 7.18
N VAL A 33 19.53 -9.02 7.27
CA VAL A 33 18.92 -9.81 6.20
C VAL A 33 17.59 -10.37 6.69
N GLY A 34 16.55 -10.17 5.92
CA GLY A 34 15.22 -10.70 6.20
C GLY A 34 14.45 -10.95 4.93
N GLY A 35 13.27 -11.51 5.07
CA GLY A 35 12.44 -11.79 3.92
C GLY A 35 11.12 -12.44 4.28
N SER A 36 10.39 -12.85 3.25
CA SER A 36 9.18 -13.66 3.42
C SER A 36 8.85 -14.45 2.18
N LEU A 37 8.35 -15.65 2.37
CA LEU A 37 7.61 -16.41 1.36
C LEU A 37 6.12 -16.16 1.57
N ARG A 38 5.40 -15.81 0.50
CA ARG A 38 3.98 -15.41 0.52
C ARG A 38 3.23 -16.16 -0.56
N LEU A 39 2.52 -17.18 -0.14
CA LEU A 39 1.74 -18.05 -1.01
C LEU A 39 0.25 -17.81 -0.81
N LEU A 40 -0.52 -17.91 -1.87
CA LEU A 40 -1.96 -17.73 -1.87
C LEU A 40 -2.60 -18.73 -2.82
N LEU A 41 -3.36 -19.68 -2.28
CA LEU A 41 -4.30 -20.49 -3.04
C LEU A 41 -5.58 -19.70 -3.18
N THR A 42 -5.97 -19.36 -4.39
CA THR A 42 -7.08 -18.43 -4.65
C THR A 42 -7.99 -18.91 -5.76
N LYS A 43 -9.23 -18.44 -5.72
CA LYS A 43 -10.21 -18.59 -6.79
C LYS A 43 -10.98 -17.28 -6.97
N ASN A 44 -10.95 -16.74 -8.18
CA ASN A 44 -11.76 -15.61 -8.61
C ASN A 44 -12.95 -16.07 -9.45
N SER A 45 -13.93 -15.18 -9.64
CA SER A 45 -15.05 -15.42 -10.57
C SER A 45 -14.54 -15.69 -11.99
N GLY A 46 -15.04 -16.74 -12.61
CA GLY A 46 -14.68 -17.08 -13.99
C GLY A 46 -13.31 -17.75 -14.16
N GLU A 47 -12.50 -17.84 -13.11
CA GLU A 47 -11.16 -18.46 -13.13
C GLU A 47 -11.17 -19.85 -12.47
N ARG A 48 -10.17 -20.67 -12.75
CA ARG A 48 -9.89 -21.89 -11.97
C ARG A 48 -9.16 -21.52 -10.68
N GLY A 49 -9.18 -22.42 -9.69
CA GLY A 49 -8.32 -22.30 -8.52
C GLY A 49 -6.85 -22.31 -8.93
N ASP A 50 -6.06 -21.43 -8.32
CA ASP A 50 -4.66 -21.20 -8.69
C ASP A 50 -3.81 -20.91 -7.45
N LEU A 51 -2.54 -21.34 -7.49
CA LEU A 51 -1.55 -21.03 -6.47
C LEU A 51 -0.70 -19.86 -6.94
N LYS A 52 -0.74 -18.74 -6.20
CA LYS A 52 -0.05 -17.51 -6.55
C LYS A 52 1.04 -17.16 -5.55
N ASN A 53 2.12 -16.59 -6.08
CA ASN A 53 3.13 -15.89 -5.28
C ASN A 53 2.68 -14.43 -5.07
N LYS A 54 2.52 -14.03 -3.82
CA LYS A 54 2.07 -12.66 -3.44
C LYS A 54 3.21 -11.80 -2.92
N GLY A 55 4.25 -11.70 -3.73
CA GLY A 55 5.40 -10.84 -3.47
C GLY A 55 6.36 -11.41 -2.44
N SER A 56 6.69 -12.69 -2.57
CA SER A 56 7.82 -13.31 -1.86
C SER A 56 9.09 -12.51 -2.11
N ARG A 57 9.90 -12.28 -1.06
CA ARG A 57 10.98 -11.31 -1.11
C ARG A 57 12.14 -11.62 -0.18
N VAL A 58 13.30 -11.07 -0.54
CA VAL A 58 14.48 -10.92 0.33
C VAL A 58 14.80 -9.44 0.46
N VAL A 59 15.12 -9.00 1.66
CA VAL A 59 15.49 -7.62 1.99
C VAL A 59 16.84 -7.62 2.68
N ILE A 60 17.75 -6.77 2.22
CA ILE A 60 19.04 -6.51 2.85
C ILE A 60 19.05 -5.03 3.23
N LYS A 61 19.34 -4.75 4.51
CA LYS A 61 19.50 -3.40 5.03
C LYS A 61 20.92 -3.24 5.56
N GLY A 62 21.55 -2.14 5.21
CA GLY A 62 22.83 -1.71 5.75
C GLY A 62 22.69 -0.37 6.45
N SER A 63 23.38 -0.19 7.56
CA SER A 63 23.55 1.10 8.21
C SER A 63 24.98 1.27 8.72
N GLN A 64 25.46 2.52 8.72
CA GLN A 64 26.74 2.93 9.27
C GLN A 64 26.53 4.12 10.18
N ASP A 65 26.90 3.98 11.44
CA ASP A 65 26.97 5.10 12.37
C ASP A 65 28.10 6.06 11.93
N LEU A 66 27.78 7.34 11.81
CA LEU A 66 28.71 8.42 11.45
C LEU A 66 29.02 9.33 12.63
N GLY A 67 28.50 9.02 13.81
CA GLY A 67 28.63 9.81 15.02
C GLY A 67 27.58 10.92 15.15
N ASN A 68 27.45 11.45 16.36
CA ASN A 68 26.53 12.55 16.68
C ASN A 68 25.06 12.30 16.30
N GLY A 69 24.61 11.04 16.33
CA GLY A 69 23.24 10.63 15.96
C GLY A 69 22.97 10.63 14.46
N LEU A 70 24.02 10.82 13.63
CA LEU A 70 23.93 10.69 12.17
C LEU A 70 24.29 9.28 11.74
N SER A 71 23.51 8.69 10.86
CA SER A 71 23.77 7.38 10.25
C SER A 71 23.55 7.43 8.74
N ALA A 72 24.42 6.77 7.98
CA ALA A 72 24.14 6.41 6.59
C ALA A 72 23.33 5.11 6.56
N LEU A 73 22.45 4.96 5.57
CA LEU A 73 21.62 3.76 5.41
C LEU A 73 21.46 3.39 3.94
N ALA A 74 21.30 2.08 3.70
CA ALA A 74 21.01 1.52 2.39
C ALA A 74 20.00 0.37 2.52
N ASN A 75 19.17 0.18 1.48
CA ASN A 75 18.20 -0.90 1.42
C ASN A 75 18.12 -1.48 0.02
N VAL A 76 18.11 -2.81 -0.05
CA VAL A 76 17.85 -3.57 -1.27
C VAL A 76 16.70 -4.54 -0.99
N GLU A 77 15.64 -4.50 -1.78
CA GLU A 77 14.56 -5.51 -1.77
C GLU A 77 14.42 -6.09 -3.17
N VAL A 78 14.55 -7.40 -3.25
CA VAL A 78 14.23 -8.17 -4.45
C VAL A 78 12.99 -9.02 -4.21
N ARG A 79 12.16 -9.17 -5.25
CA ARG A 79 10.97 -10.02 -5.23
C ARG A 79 11.05 -11.08 -6.31
N PHE A 80 10.42 -12.22 -6.02
CA PHE A 80 10.31 -13.37 -6.91
C PHE A 80 8.95 -13.32 -7.63
N GLU A 81 8.64 -12.19 -8.24
CA GLU A 81 7.36 -11.91 -8.93
C GLU A 81 7.58 -11.34 -10.34
N GLY A 82 8.82 -11.38 -10.83
CA GLY A 82 9.14 -11.00 -12.20
C GLY A 82 8.53 -11.99 -13.19
N LYS A 83 7.95 -11.49 -14.27
CA LYS A 83 7.40 -12.32 -15.35
C LYS A 83 8.42 -12.38 -16.48
N LYS A 84 8.96 -13.56 -16.76
CA LYS A 84 9.84 -13.83 -17.87
C LYS A 84 9.13 -13.64 -19.21
N ASN A 85 7.89 -14.10 -19.27
CA ASN A 85 7.01 -13.92 -20.38
C ASN A 85 5.72 -13.22 -19.91
N LYS A 86 5.52 -11.98 -20.38
CA LYS A 86 4.33 -11.19 -19.99
C LYS A 86 3.02 -11.83 -20.47
N ASP A 87 3.11 -12.73 -21.45
CA ASP A 87 1.97 -13.39 -22.05
C ASP A 87 1.67 -14.76 -21.41
N ASP A 88 2.52 -15.24 -20.47
CA ASP A 88 2.28 -16.45 -19.72
C ASP A 88 1.66 -16.13 -18.34
N PRO A 89 0.36 -16.36 -18.16
CA PRO A 89 -0.31 -16.11 -16.88
C PRO A 89 0.10 -17.09 -15.77
N SER A 90 0.79 -18.18 -16.10
CA SER A 90 1.22 -19.22 -15.12
C SER A 90 2.55 -18.89 -14.45
N ASP A 91 3.27 -17.84 -14.87
CA ASP A 91 4.60 -17.49 -14.37
C ASP A 91 4.53 -16.60 -13.10
N ASP A 92 3.79 -17.05 -12.08
CA ASP A 92 3.68 -16.37 -10.80
C ASP A 92 4.88 -16.62 -9.86
N PHE A 93 5.74 -17.60 -10.17
CA PHE A 93 6.95 -17.94 -9.45
C PHE A 93 8.22 -17.60 -10.25
N GLY A 94 8.10 -16.53 -11.03
CA GLY A 94 9.05 -16.16 -12.03
C GLY A 94 10.33 -15.49 -11.53
N ASP A 95 10.92 -14.70 -12.40
CA ASP A 95 12.23 -14.08 -12.23
C ASP A 95 12.31 -13.09 -11.07
N ILE A 96 13.54 -12.84 -10.65
CA ILE A 96 13.84 -11.83 -9.62
C ILE A 96 13.65 -10.43 -10.20
N GLU A 97 12.88 -9.60 -9.50
CA GLU A 97 12.70 -8.19 -9.77
C GLU A 97 13.23 -7.32 -8.62
N THR A 98 14.02 -6.29 -8.96
CA THR A 98 14.40 -5.27 -7.97
C THR A 98 13.17 -4.40 -7.62
N LYS A 99 12.72 -4.48 -6.39
CA LYS A 99 11.53 -3.74 -5.91
C LYS A 99 11.88 -2.46 -5.19
N ARG A 100 12.96 -2.49 -4.38
CA ARG A 100 13.49 -1.33 -3.65
C ARG A 100 15.00 -1.31 -3.81
N LEU A 101 15.53 -0.12 -4.04
CA LEU A 101 16.97 0.14 -4.10
C LEU A 101 17.18 1.60 -3.76
N PHE A 102 17.55 1.90 -2.53
CA PHE A 102 17.73 3.27 -2.07
C PHE A 102 18.80 3.36 -0.99
N ALA A 103 19.36 4.55 -0.84
CA ALA A 103 20.28 4.91 0.23
C ALA A 103 20.00 6.33 0.72
N GLY A 104 20.57 6.69 1.86
CA GLY A 104 20.42 8.03 2.42
C GLY A 104 21.01 8.17 3.81
N PHE A 105 20.46 9.12 4.56
CA PHE A 105 20.92 9.47 5.89
C PHE A 105 19.73 9.55 6.86
N LYS A 106 20.00 9.20 8.10
CA LYS A 106 19.09 9.40 9.23
C LYS A 106 19.82 10.23 10.28
N GLN A 107 19.16 11.26 10.80
CA GLN A 107 19.59 12.04 11.95
C GLN A 107 18.59 11.85 13.08
N ASP A 108 19.07 11.42 14.24
CA ASP A 108 18.23 11.23 15.42
C ASP A 108 17.53 12.54 15.82
N GLY A 109 16.26 12.44 16.20
CA GLY A 109 15.41 13.60 16.55
C GLY A 109 14.97 14.47 15.38
N VAL A 110 15.51 14.30 14.16
CA VAL A 110 15.16 15.05 12.94
C VAL A 110 14.37 14.22 11.95
N GLY A 111 14.90 13.03 11.57
CA GLY A 111 14.27 12.16 10.59
C GLY A 111 15.27 11.54 9.62
N GLN A 112 14.77 11.05 8.51
CA GLN A 112 15.58 10.41 7.48
C GLN A 112 15.31 11.00 6.10
N LEU A 113 16.36 11.13 5.29
CA LEU A 113 16.33 11.53 3.88
C LEU A 113 16.94 10.44 3.02
N THR A 114 16.16 9.88 2.10
CA THR A 114 16.58 8.76 1.26
C THR A 114 16.33 9.03 -0.21
N PHE A 115 17.14 8.40 -1.08
CA PHE A 115 17.10 8.57 -2.52
C PHE A 115 17.14 7.21 -3.22
N GLY A 116 16.30 7.01 -4.22
CA GLY A 116 16.30 5.80 -5.05
C GLY A 116 14.91 5.25 -5.32
N ARG A 117 14.86 3.98 -5.74
CA ARG A 117 13.59 3.26 -5.99
C ARG A 117 13.00 2.81 -4.65
N GLN A 118 11.91 3.44 -4.25
CA GLN A 118 11.31 3.22 -2.94
C GLN A 118 9.82 3.60 -2.89
N LEU A 119 9.18 3.27 -1.78
CA LEU A 119 7.87 3.80 -1.42
C LEU A 119 7.98 5.28 -1.05
N THR A 120 6.96 6.05 -1.37
CA THR A 120 6.73 7.39 -0.83
C THR A 120 6.17 7.31 0.60
N ASN A 121 6.09 8.42 1.31
CA ASN A 121 5.39 8.48 2.60
C ASN A 121 3.89 8.20 2.44
N ALA A 122 3.34 8.43 1.26
CA ALA A 122 1.94 8.21 0.97
C ALA A 122 1.54 6.71 0.94
N ASP A 123 2.50 5.77 0.90
CA ASP A 123 2.21 4.33 1.02
C ASP A 123 1.67 3.95 2.40
N ASP A 124 2.09 4.69 3.43
CA ASP A 124 1.66 4.47 4.81
C ASP A 124 0.32 5.18 5.15
N LEU A 125 -0.31 5.84 4.18
CA LEU A 125 -1.64 6.45 4.33
C LEU A 125 -2.73 5.42 4.06
N GLY A 126 -3.84 5.54 4.76
CA GLY A 126 -4.93 4.59 4.72
C GLY A 126 -4.87 3.64 5.93
N LEU A 127 -5.92 3.68 6.72
CA LEU A 127 -6.02 2.93 7.98
C LEU A 127 -7.16 1.89 7.94
N SER A 128 -8.02 1.90 6.90
CA SER A 128 -9.16 0.98 6.80
C SER A 128 -8.80 -0.42 6.30
N ASP A 129 -7.61 -0.61 5.74
CA ASP A 129 -7.18 -1.89 5.18
C ASP A 129 -6.50 -2.78 6.22
N TYR A 130 -7.24 -3.71 6.78
CA TYR A 130 -6.72 -4.79 7.63
C TYR A 130 -6.49 -6.09 6.87
N THR A 131 -6.67 -6.09 5.54
CA THR A 131 -6.63 -7.31 4.73
C THR A 131 -5.21 -7.69 4.31
N TYR A 132 -5.02 -8.92 3.89
CA TYR A 132 -3.73 -9.40 3.37
C TYR A 132 -3.58 -9.21 1.86
N ASN A 133 -4.70 -9.09 1.13
CA ASN A 133 -4.64 -9.15 -0.34
C ASN A 133 -5.51 -8.15 -1.09
N LEU A 134 -6.66 -7.73 -0.58
CA LEU A 134 -7.70 -7.10 -1.41
C LEU A 134 -8.05 -5.66 -1.05
N GLY A 135 -7.77 -5.22 0.17
CA GLY A 135 -8.28 -3.96 0.71
C GLY A 135 -7.56 -2.70 0.26
N GLY A 136 -7.96 -1.63 0.93
CA GLY A 136 -7.39 -0.30 0.81
C GLY A 136 -8.02 0.56 -0.29
N VAL A 137 -8.15 1.85 -0.01
CA VAL A 137 -8.74 2.86 -0.92
C VAL A 137 -7.77 4.00 -1.26
N ASN A 138 -6.47 3.81 -0.99
CA ASN A 138 -5.47 4.84 -1.21
C ASN A 138 -5.26 5.13 -2.71
N GLN A 139 -5.68 6.32 -3.15
CA GLN A 139 -5.55 6.80 -4.53
C GLN A 139 -4.28 7.65 -4.75
N THR A 140 -3.48 7.88 -3.71
CA THR A 140 -2.23 8.65 -3.83
C THR A 140 -1.13 7.86 -4.53
N THR A 141 -0.04 8.51 -4.86
CA THR A 141 1.11 7.86 -5.48
C THR A 141 2.04 7.30 -4.42
N THR A 142 2.03 5.99 -4.27
CA THR A 142 2.66 5.26 -3.15
C THR A 142 4.10 4.81 -3.42
N SER A 143 4.62 4.96 -4.63
CA SER A 143 5.99 4.52 -4.98
C SER A 143 6.53 5.20 -6.22
N GLY A 144 7.85 5.19 -6.38
CA GLY A 144 8.52 5.67 -7.59
C GLY A 144 9.86 4.97 -7.83
N ARG A 145 10.34 5.07 -9.08
CA ARG A 145 11.65 4.52 -9.46
C ARG A 145 12.83 5.41 -9.04
N LYS A 146 12.60 6.73 -8.97
CA LYS A 146 13.58 7.74 -8.59
C LYS A 146 12.89 8.69 -7.62
N VAL A 147 13.03 8.49 -6.31
CA VAL A 147 12.34 9.26 -5.27
C VAL A 147 13.36 9.88 -4.33
N ALA A 148 13.21 11.15 -4.03
CA ALA A 148 13.77 11.77 -2.83
C ALA A 148 12.65 11.75 -1.78
N LYS A 149 12.88 11.11 -0.65
CA LYS A 149 11.92 10.93 0.44
C LYS A 149 12.50 11.45 1.73
N PHE A 150 11.83 12.41 2.35
CA PHE A 150 12.07 12.83 3.71
C PHE A 150 10.93 12.34 4.60
N THR A 151 11.27 11.69 5.72
CA THR A 151 10.33 11.31 6.78
C THR A 151 10.87 11.87 8.09
N SER A 152 10.10 12.71 8.76
CA SER A 152 10.52 13.33 10.03
C SER A 152 10.70 12.28 11.12
N ALA A 153 11.40 12.62 12.18
CA ALA A 153 11.25 11.95 13.46
C ALA A 153 9.80 12.09 13.96
N GLU A 154 9.46 11.31 14.94
CA GLU A 154 8.17 11.42 15.62
C GLU A 154 8.33 12.32 16.85
N TRP A 155 7.45 13.31 16.99
CA TRP A 155 7.40 14.22 18.14
C TRP A 155 6.00 14.17 18.76
N ASN A 156 5.89 13.61 19.95
CA ASN A 156 4.62 13.49 20.67
C ASN A 156 3.49 12.88 19.81
N GLY A 157 3.80 11.80 19.08
CA GLY A 157 2.87 11.12 18.19
C GLY A 157 2.71 11.77 16.80
N PHE A 158 3.26 12.97 16.58
CA PHE A 158 3.22 13.63 15.27
C PHE A 158 4.44 13.29 14.41
N LYS A 159 4.20 12.94 13.15
CA LYS A 159 5.21 12.69 12.12
C LYS A 159 4.72 13.25 10.78
N PHE A 160 5.63 13.71 9.92
CA PHE A 160 5.30 14.11 8.56
C PHE A 160 6.31 13.59 7.54
N GLY A 161 5.90 13.59 6.28
CA GLY A 161 6.72 13.17 5.17
C GLY A 161 6.60 14.09 3.96
N LEU A 162 7.68 14.23 3.21
CA LEU A 162 7.74 14.93 1.94
C LEU A 162 8.40 14.04 0.91
N ASP A 163 7.82 13.99 -0.29
CA ASP A 163 8.29 13.16 -1.38
C ASP A 163 8.45 13.96 -2.67
N TYR A 164 9.50 13.70 -3.43
CA TYR A 164 9.65 14.14 -4.79
C TYR A 164 10.02 12.98 -5.70
N ILE A 165 9.25 12.80 -6.77
CA ILE A 165 9.44 11.75 -7.77
C ILE A 165 10.04 12.40 -9.00
N PHE A 166 11.27 11.97 -9.33
CA PHE A 166 11.98 12.46 -10.50
C PHE A 166 11.50 11.77 -11.77
N ASP A 167 11.56 12.50 -12.85
CA ASP A 167 11.26 11.99 -14.19
C ASP A 167 12.31 11.02 -14.73
N ASN A 168 11.96 10.29 -15.76
CA ASN A 168 12.91 9.61 -16.65
C ASN A 168 13.54 10.64 -17.60
N ASP A 169 14.83 10.49 -17.92
CA ASP A 169 15.59 11.40 -18.79
C ASP A 169 15.06 11.44 -20.23
N ALA A 170 14.36 10.38 -20.68
CA ALA A 170 13.74 10.33 -21.98
C ALA A 170 12.36 11.01 -21.96
N LYS A 171 12.24 12.19 -22.56
CA LYS A 171 10.98 12.94 -22.67
C LYS A 171 9.88 12.21 -23.48
N GLN A 172 10.18 11.05 -24.04
CA GLN A 172 9.32 10.42 -25.06
C GLN A 172 8.52 9.21 -24.61
N ASP A 173 8.88 8.50 -23.52
CA ASP A 173 8.34 7.16 -23.28
C ASP A 173 7.71 6.88 -21.90
N SER A 174 7.62 7.83 -20.98
CA SER A 174 7.06 7.56 -19.66
C SER A 174 5.68 8.18 -19.45
N ALA A 175 4.75 7.36 -19.02
CA ALA A 175 3.40 7.80 -18.65
C ALA A 175 3.35 8.65 -17.38
N GLN A 176 4.44 8.70 -16.60
CA GLN A 176 4.56 9.54 -15.40
C GLN A 176 5.90 10.25 -15.44
N ASN A 177 5.88 11.56 -15.51
CA ASN A 177 7.08 12.33 -15.66
C ASN A 177 7.67 12.76 -14.31
N ARG A 178 6.88 13.36 -13.43
CA ARG A 178 7.34 13.80 -12.11
C ARG A 178 6.18 13.98 -11.16
N GLY A 179 6.46 13.89 -9.87
CA GLY A 179 5.45 14.06 -8.84
C GLY A 179 6.03 14.62 -7.55
N TRP A 180 5.16 15.06 -6.68
CA TRP A 180 5.51 15.38 -5.31
C TRP A 180 4.36 14.99 -4.39
N GLY A 181 4.67 14.79 -3.11
CA GLY A 181 3.70 14.44 -2.10
C GLY A 181 4.07 15.02 -0.74
N ALA A 182 3.04 15.19 0.10
CA ALA A 182 3.17 15.51 1.49
C ALA A 182 2.21 14.64 2.31
N SER A 183 2.67 14.16 3.45
CA SER A 183 1.94 13.25 4.32
C SER A 183 2.10 13.70 5.77
N VAL A 184 1.04 13.50 6.57
CA VAL A 184 1.06 13.73 8.02
C VAL A 184 0.47 12.52 8.72
N PHE A 185 0.99 12.23 9.91
CA PHE A 185 0.58 11.11 10.74
C PHE A 185 0.51 11.60 12.18
N TYR A 186 -0.50 11.14 12.89
CA TYR A 186 -0.65 11.45 14.30
C TYR A 186 -1.21 10.26 15.05
N THR A 187 -0.59 9.91 16.16
CA THR A 187 -1.04 8.87 17.08
C THR A 187 -1.15 9.48 18.48
N ALA A 188 -2.27 9.29 19.13
CA ALA A 188 -2.50 9.74 20.50
C ALA A 188 -3.18 8.65 21.34
N ASP A 189 -2.67 8.45 22.55
CA ASP A 189 -3.37 7.72 23.59
C ASP A 189 -4.36 8.68 24.27
N LEU A 190 -5.65 8.53 23.97
CA LEU A 190 -6.71 9.40 24.50
C LEU A 190 -6.99 9.10 25.97
N CYS A 191 -6.89 7.81 26.36
CA CYS A 191 -6.94 7.33 27.73
C CYS A 191 -6.34 5.92 27.79
N SER A 192 -6.35 5.27 28.96
CA SER A 192 -5.66 3.99 29.19
C SER A 192 -5.96 2.88 28.17
N ASP A 193 -7.12 2.91 27.54
CA ASP A 193 -7.61 1.84 26.67
C ASP A 193 -7.93 2.28 25.24
N PHE A 194 -7.74 3.58 24.90
CA PHE A 194 -8.07 4.12 23.59
C PHE A 194 -6.86 4.76 22.93
N THR A 195 -6.48 4.25 21.77
CA THR A 195 -5.50 4.88 20.88
C THR A 195 -6.20 5.42 19.64
N TYR A 196 -5.96 6.68 19.31
CA TYR A 196 -6.44 7.33 18.10
C TYR A 196 -5.31 7.50 17.11
N ASN A 197 -5.52 7.04 15.88
CA ASN A 197 -4.61 7.23 14.76
C ASN A 197 -5.26 8.11 13.70
N PHE A 198 -4.50 9.04 13.18
CA PHE A 198 -4.86 9.87 12.05
C PHE A 198 -3.75 9.85 11.00
N SER A 199 -4.12 9.77 9.74
CA SER A 199 -3.20 10.02 8.64
C SER A 199 -3.88 10.84 7.54
N GLY A 200 -3.10 11.63 6.83
CA GLY A 200 -3.59 12.40 5.71
C GLY A 200 -2.45 12.79 4.77
N GLY A 201 -2.74 12.84 3.49
CA GLY A 201 -1.72 13.22 2.52
C GLY A 201 -2.28 13.58 1.16
N PHE A 202 -1.42 14.24 0.42
CA PHE A 202 -1.69 14.71 -0.92
C PHE A 202 -0.52 14.36 -1.85
N THR A 203 -0.83 13.96 -3.08
CA THR A 203 0.14 13.78 -4.16
C THR A 203 -0.32 14.49 -5.43
N GLN A 204 0.62 15.04 -6.16
CA GLN A 204 0.41 15.56 -7.50
C GLN A 204 1.40 14.93 -8.46
N ASP A 205 0.89 14.28 -9.49
CA ASP A 205 1.67 13.71 -10.59
C ASP A 205 1.44 14.52 -11.85
N LYS A 206 2.51 14.79 -12.59
CA LYS A 206 2.47 15.46 -13.89
C LYS A 206 2.83 14.49 -15.00
N TYR A 207 1.96 14.40 -15.97
CA TYR A 207 2.12 13.54 -17.15
C TYR A 207 2.31 14.40 -18.40
N GLU A 208 3.32 14.04 -19.19
CA GLU A 208 3.64 14.72 -20.45
C GLU A 208 4.39 13.74 -21.34
N THR A 209 3.71 13.17 -22.32
CA THR A 209 4.32 12.29 -23.33
C THR A 209 3.97 12.80 -24.71
N ALA A 210 4.65 12.29 -25.76
CA ALA A 210 4.34 12.65 -27.14
C ALA A 210 2.93 12.23 -27.57
N THR A 211 2.34 11.23 -26.89
CA THR A 211 1.05 10.62 -27.23
C THR A 211 -0.06 10.94 -26.22
N VAL A 212 0.27 11.49 -25.07
CA VAL A 212 -0.71 11.83 -24.01
C VAL A 212 -0.70 13.33 -23.79
N GLU A 213 -1.88 13.95 -23.88
CA GLU A 213 -2.04 15.36 -23.59
C GLU A 213 -1.51 15.70 -22.20
N LYS A 214 -0.75 16.79 -22.11
CA LYS A 214 -0.20 17.26 -20.85
C LYS A 214 -1.27 17.50 -19.81
N HIS A 215 -1.19 16.80 -18.67
CA HIS A 215 -2.10 16.95 -17.57
C HIS A 215 -1.41 16.71 -16.23
N LYS A 216 -2.12 17.04 -15.17
CA LYS A 216 -1.75 16.66 -13.79
C LYS A 216 -2.85 15.80 -13.22
N GLU A 217 -2.46 14.91 -12.31
CA GLU A 217 -3.37 14.17 -11.46
C GLU A 217 -3.11 14.55 -10.00
N ASN A 218 -4.15 14.99 -9.33
CA ASN A 218 -4.12 15.32 -7.91
C ASN A 218 -4.83 14.22 -7.14
N ALA A 219 -4.19 13.69 -6.12
CA ALA A 219 -4.79 12.70 -5.25
C ALA A 219 -4.60 13.07 -3.79
N PHE A 220 -5.56 12.73 -2.95
CA PHE A 220 -5.46 12.87 -1.52
C PHE A 220 -6.19 11.75 -0.80
N ILE A 221 -5.80 11.54 0.46
CA ILE A 221 -6.46 10.63 1.39
C ILE A 221 -6.48 11.26 2.77
N VAL A 222 -7.56 11.01 3.50
CA VAL A 222 -7.68 11.30 4.94
C VAL A 222 -8.22 10.07 5.62
N SER A 223 -7.59 9.69 6.72
CA SER A 223 -7.83 8.45 7.43
C SER A 223 -7.92 8.68 8.93
N SER A 224 -8.80 7.94 9.58
CA SER A 224 -8.99 7.99 11.02
C SER A 224 -9.25 6.58 11.54
N GLU A 225 -8.59 6.21 12.63
CA GLU A 225 -8.74 4.91 13.29
C GLU A 225 -8.86 5.09 14.79
N LEU A 226 -9.73 4.31 15.40
CA LEU A 226 -9.84 4.16 16.84
C LEU A 226 -9.57 2.70 17.21
N VAL A 227 -8.61 2.49 18.12
CA VAL A 227 -8.25 1.18 18.67
C VAL A 227 -8.62 1.16 20.15
N THR A 228 -9.35 0.13 20.57
CA THR A 228 -9.71 -0.06 21.98
C THR A 228 -9.73 -1.53 22.35
N GLY A 229 -8.83 -1.93 23.25
CA GLY A 229 -8.64 -3.33 23.60
C GLY A 229 -8.42 -4.22 22.36
N PRO A 230 -9.28 -5.23 22.12
CA PRO A 230 -9.14 -6.11 20.94
C PRO A 230 -9.78 -5.54 19.66
N PHE A 231 -10.43 -4.38 19.71
CA PHE A 231 -11.18 -3.81 18.59
C PHE A 231 -10.42 -2.68 17.93
N ALA A 232 -10.48 -2.63 16.60
CA ALA A 232 -10.10 -1.47 15.80
C ALA A 232 -11.21 -1.17 14.79
N ILE A 233 -11.50 0.11 14.60
CA ILE A 233 -12.40 0.62 13.57
C ILE A 233 -11.75 1.81 12.88
N SER A 234 -11.85 1.87 11.57
CA SER A 234 -11.19 2.90 10.78
C SER A 234 -12.02 3.32 9.58
N VAL A 235 -11.83 4.56 9.16
CA VAL A 235 -12.46 5.13 7.97
C VAL A 235 -11.43 5.89 7.15
N ASP A 236 -11.45 5.65 5.84
CA ASP A 236 -10.64 6.36 4.85
C ASP A 236 -11.54 7.05 3.84
N TYR A 237 -11.16 8.26 3.44
CA TYR A 237 -11.70 8.94 2.28
C TYR A 237 -10.57 9.28 1.33
N SER A 238 -10.64 8.81 0.09
CA SER A 238 -9.59 9.05 -0.90
C SER A 238 -10.16 9.47 -2.25
N GLN A 239 -9.43 10.35 -2.94
CA GLN A 239 -9.82 10.85 -4.25
C GLN A 239 -8.59 11.05 -5.13
N ARG A 240 -8.74 10.73 -6.43
CA ARG A 240 -7.80 11.12 -7.50
C ARG A 240 -8.57 11.81 -8.62
N LYS A 241 -8.04 12.91 -9.15
CA LYS A 241 -8.67 13.69 -10.23
C LYS A 241 -7.63 14.21 -11.21
N SER A 242 -7.92 14.07 -12.51
CA SER A 242 -7.18 14.74 -13.59
C SER A 242 -7.53 16.23 -13.69
N THR A 243 -6.55 17.07 -14.04
CA THR A 243 -6.74 18.52 -14.18
C THR A 243 -7.28 18.94 -15.54
N ASN A 244 -7.24 18.06 -16.52
CA ASN A 244 -7.88 18.28 -17.83
C ASN A 244 -9.18 17.44 -17.95
N ASP A 245 -9.93 17.65 -19.02
CA ASP A 245 -11.18 16.94 -19.29
C ASP A 245 -10.95 15.53 -19.91
N ALA A 246 -9.79 14.92 -19.68
CA ALA A 246 -9.47 13.60 -20.19
C ALA A 246 -9.79 12.48 -19.16
N ASN A 247 -10.26 11.35 -19.66
CA ASN A 247 -10.50 10.14 -18.89
C ASN A 247 -9.23 9.27 -18.91
N VAL A 248 -8.30 9.56 -18.02
CA VAL A 248 -6.94 8.96 -17.99
C VAL A 248 -6.69 8.08 -16.77
N ILE A 249 -7.48 8.24 -15.70
CA ILE A 249 -7.30 7.53 -14.45
C ILE A 249 -7.93 6.16 -14.56
N LYS A 250 -7.11 5.11 -14.51
CA LYS A 250 -7.57 3.72 -14.52
C LYS A 250 -8.16 3.37 -13.15
N TYR A 251 -9.41 2.93 -13.13
CA TYR A 251 -10.01 2.39 -11.92
C TYR A 251 -9.50 0.95 -11.71
N ARG A 252 -9.29 0.57 -10.44
CA ARG A 252 -8.84 -0.78 -10.13
C ARG A 252 -9.81 -1.84 -10.64
N ALA A 253 -9.27 -2.92 -11.20
CA ALA A 253 -9.98 -4.15 -11.44
C ALA A 253 -9.39 -5.21 -10.49
N PHE A 254 -10.23 -6.09 -9.98
CA PHE A 254 -9.80 -7.18 -9.08
C PHE A 254 -9.51 -8.47 -9.84
N SER A 255 -10.04 -8.60 -11.03
CA SER A 255 -9.67 -9.65 -11.98
C SER A 255 -9.35 -9.05 -13.34
N ASP A 256 -8.55 -9.74 -14.13
CA ASP A 256 -8.21 -9.35 -15.51
C ASP A 256 -9.42 -9.47 -16.45
N THR A 257 -10.51 -10.10 -15.99
CA THR A 257 -11.74 -10.31 -16.76
C THR A 257 -12.69 -9.11 -16.75
N VAL A 258 -12.53 -8.17 -15.78
CA VAL A 258 -13.37 -6.97 -15.68
C VAL A 258 -12.66 -5.79 -16.33
N SER A 259 -13.03 -5.49 -17.58
CA SER A 259 -12.59 -4.25 -18.24
C SER A 259 -13.30 -3.05 -17.61
N VAL A 260 -12.55 -2.18 -16.97
CA VAL A 260 -13.07 -0.93 -16.38
C VAL A 260 -12.61 0.24 -17.23
N ALA A 261 -13.53 1.14 -17.54
CA ALA A 261 -13.20 2.36 -18.27
C ALA A 261 -12.24 3.25 -17.47
N ASN A 262 -11.46 4.07 -18.16
CA ASN A 262 -10.71 5.14 -17.51
C ASN A 262 -11.65 6.29 -17.16
N PHE A 263 -11.37 6.97 -16.06
CA PHE A 263 -12.15 8.07 -15.52
C PHE A 263 -11.34 9.36 -15.42
N ASN A 264 -12.03 10.47 -15.30
CA ASN A 264 -11.43 11.76 -14.97
C ASN A 264 -11.24 11.93 -13.45
N LYS A 265 -12.15 11.32 -12.68
CA LYS A 265 -12.14 11.38 -11.22
C LYS A 265 -12.51 10.03 -10.62
N ILE A 266 -11.78 9.61 -9.60
CA ILE A 266 -12.11 8.47 -8.74
C ILE A 266 -12.27 8.98 -7.31
N THR A 267 -13.29 8.51 -6.60
CA THR A 267 -13.51 8.78 -5.18
C THR A 267 -13.84 7.46 -4.49
N GLU A 268 -13.21 7.18 -3.36
CA GLU A 268 -13.47 5.98 -2.57
C GLU A 268 -13.58 6.31 -1.08
N ILE A 269 -14.40 5.55 -0.39
CA ILE A 269 -14.52 5.51 1.07
C ILE A 269 -14.32 4.07 1.49
N GLY A 270 -13.41 3.82 2.41
CA GLY A 270 -13.19 2.53 3.07
C GLY A 270 -13.65 2.60 4.52
N LEU A 271 -14.36 1.58 4.97
CA LEU A 271 -14.69 1.36 6.38
C LEU A 271 -14.09 0.01 6.78
N GLY A 272 -13.08 0.06 7.64
CA GLY A 272 -12.36 -1.11 8.14
C GLY A 272 -12.76 -1.45 9.58
N MET A 273 -12.78 -2.74 9.89
CA MET A 273 -12.99 -3.26 11.24
C MET A 273 -12.09 -4.46 11.48
N LYS A 274 -11.55 -4.57 12.72
CA LYS A 274 -10.77 -5.72 13.15
C LYS A 274 -11.12 -6.06 14.61
N TYR A 275 -11.20 -7.36 14.87
CA TYR A 275 -11.37 -7.91 16.22
C TYR A 275 -10.35 -9.02 16.47
N SER A 276 -9.46 -8.82 17.43
CA SER A 276 -8.47 -9.80 17.87
C SER A 276 -9.10 -10.69 18.96
N TYR A 277 -9.66 -11.84 18.55
CA TYR A 277 -10.34 -12.76 19.48
C TYR A 277 -9.38 -13.64 20.28
N LEU A 278 -8.12 -13.75 19.83
CA LEU A 278 -6.99 -14.33 20.54
C LEU A 278 -5.76 -13.42 20.39
N GLU A 279 -4.73 -13.65 21.19
CA GLU A 279 -3.44 -12.94 21.06
C GLU A 279 -2.78 -13.15 19.68
N ASN A 280 -3.06 -14.30 19.06
CA ASN A 280 -2.47 -14.72 17.80
C ASN A 280 -3.48 -14.89 16.66
N ALA A 281 -4.74 -14.46 16.84
CA ALA A 281 -5.77 -14.59 15.83
C ALA A 281 -6.72 -13.41 15.80
N SER A 282 -7.15 -13.02 14.59
CA SER A 282 -8.13 -11.95 14.41
C SER A 282 -9.12 -12.27 13.29
N VAL A 283 -10.28 -11.63 13.36
CA VAL A 283 -11.18 -11.45 12.24
C VAL A 283 -11.17 -9.99 11.82
N TYR A 284 -11.30 -9.74 10.54
CA TYR A 284 -11.25 -8.39 9.99
C TYR A 284 -12.12 -8.28 8.75
N GLY A 285 -12.47 -7.07 8.40
CA GLY A 285 -13.20 -6.79 7.19
C GLY A 285 -13.08 -5.34 6.76
N GLU A 286 -13.38 -5.11 5.51
CA GLU A 286 -13.48 -3.78 4.92
C GLU A 286 -14.69 -3.69 4.02
N TYR A 287 -15.37 -2.54 4.05
CA TYR A 287 -16.41 -2.19 3.10
C TYR A 287 -16.00 -0.95 2.31
N ILE A 288 -16.09 -1.03 0.97
CA ILE A 288 -15.66 0.04 0.06
C ILE A 288 -16.83 0.59 -0.73
N TRP A 289 -17.00 1.91 -0.67
CA TRP A 289 -17.83 2.68 -1.58
C TRP A 289 -16.93 3.43 -2.56
N GLY A 290 -17.03 3.09 -3.84
CA GLY A 290 -16.25 3.74 -4.88
C GLY A 290 -17.13 4.36 -5.95
N GLN A 291 -16.63 5.44 -6.57
CA GLN A 291 -17.22 6.09 -7.72
C GLN A 291 -16.14 6.58 -8.68
N GLY A 292 -16.22 6.13 -9.92
CA GLY A 292 -15.51 6.73 -11.05
C GLY A 292 -16.42 7.71 -11.79
N LYS A 293 -15.91 8.91 -12.13
CA LYS A 293 -16.66 9.90 -12.91
C LYS A 293 -15.91 10.21 -14.20
N LEU A 294 -16.61 10.16 -15.34
CA LEU A 294 -16.11 10.61 -16.62
C LEU A 294 -16.01 12.15 -16.67
N ALA A 295 -15.16 12.67 -17.52
CA ALA A 295 -15.17 14.06 -17.94
C ALA A 295 -16.44 14.36 -18.76
N LYS A 296 -16.39 15.25 -19.69
CA LYS A 296 -17.54 15.64 -20.54
C LYS A 296 -18.15 14.42 -21.24
N VAL A 297 -19.44 14.20 -21.00
CA VAL A 297 -20.27 13.21 -21.71
C VAL A 297 -21.51 13.91 -22.26
N ALA A 298 -22.13 13.34 -23.29
CA ALA A 298 -23.42 13.82 -23.79
C ALA A 298 -24.50 13.68 -22.71
N ALA A 299 -25.56 14.47 -22.78
CA ALA A 299 -26.55 14.59 -21.71
C ALA A 299 -27.29 13.28 -21.40
N ASP A 300 -27.35 12.36 -22.35
CA ASP A 300 -28.02 11.05 -22.28
C ASP A 300 -27.07 9.89 -21.93
N VAL A 301 -25.76 10.17 -21.75
CA VAL A 301 -24.75 9.15 -21.42
C VAL A 301 -24.48 9.14 -19.94
N ALA A 302 -24.44 7.94 -19.34
CA ALA A 302 -24.08 7.77 -17.94
C ALA A 302 -22.63 8.26 -17.70
N ASP A 303 -22.47 9.21 -16.78
CA ASP A 303 -21.18 9.84 -16.46
C ASP A 303 -20.47 9.18 -15.27
N LYS A 304 -21.11 8.22 -14.58
CA LYS A 304 -20.61 7.62 -13.34
C LYS A 304 -20.62 6.10 -13.38
N ALA A 305 -19.55 5.53 -12.85
CA ALA A 305 -19.49 4.13 -12.47
C ALA A 305 -19.43 4.03 -10.94
N ASN A 306 -20.13 3.06 -10.37
CA ASN A 306 -20.14 2.81 -8.93
C ASN A 306 -19.50 1.47 -8.61
N LEU A 307 -18.67 1.45 -7.57
CA LEU A 307 -18.13 0.26 -6.94
C LEU A 307 -18.76 0.08 -5.56
N ARG A 308 -19.10 -1.16 -5.23
CA ARG A 308 -19.44 -1.60 -3.87
C ARG A 308 -18.69 -2.88 -3.64
N ALA A 309 -17.85 -2.90 -2.61
CA ALA A 309 -17.09 -4.08 -2.26
C ALA A 309 -17.21 -4.36 -0.78
N TRP A 310 -17.16 -5.63 -0.44
CA TRP A 310 -16.92 -6.10 0.93
C TRP A 310 -15.85 -7.17 0.90
N ILE A 311 -15.02 -7.16 1.93
CA ILE A 311 -13.94 -8.11 2.16
C ILE A 311 -14.04 -8.55 3.61
N LEU A 312 -13.95 -9.85 3.84
CA LEU A 312 -13.90 -10.44 5.17
C LEU A 312 -12.74 -11.43 5.22
N GLY A 313 -12.08 -11.49 6.35
CA GLY A 313 -11.00 -12.43 6.55
C GLY A 313 -10.78 -12.79 8.01
N THR A 314 -9.97 -13.79 8.20
CA THR A 314 -9.45 -14.20 9.50
C THR A 314 -8.01 -14.64 9.34
N ASP A 315 -7.19 -14.35 10.35
CA ASP A 315 -5.81 -14.82 10.40
C ASP A 315 -5.53 -15.63 11.66
N TYR A 316 -4.49 -16.45 11.56
CA TYR A 316 -3.94 -17.18 12.68
C TYR A 316 -2.41 -17.20 12.58
N LYS A 317 -1.75 -16.67 13.60
CA LYS A 317 -0.28 -16.71 13.73
C LYS A 317 0.10 -18.03 14.40
N LEU A 318 0.51 -19.01 13.60
CA LEU A 318 1.05 -20.29 14.06
C LEU A 318 2.36 -20.10 14.85
N HIS A 319 3.10 -19.07 14.51
CA HIS A 319 4.33 -18.64 15.16
C HIS A 319 4.52 -17.14 14.88
N LYS A 320 5.39 -16.45 15.62
CA LYS A 320 5.72 -15.03 15.34
C LYS A 320 6.15 -14.78 13.89
N ASN A 321 6.68 -15.81 13.24
CA ASN A 321 7.19 -15.77 11.86
C ASN A 321 6.28 -16.50 10.85
N VAL A 322 5.15 -17.08 11.27
CA VAL A 322 4.29 -17.87 10.39
C VAL A 322 2.85 -17.47 10.59
N VAL A 323 2.24 -16.97 9.52
CA VAL A 323 0.83 -16.55 9.50
C VAL A 323 0.11 -17.31 8.39
N THR A 324 -1.05 -17.85 8.72
CA THR A 324 -2.04 -18.32 7.75
C THR A 324 -3.28 -17.45 7.83
N TYR A 325 -3.96 -17.27 6.71
CA TYR A 325 -5.17 -16.46 6.65
C TYR A 325 -6.15 -17.00 5.62
N LEU A 326 -7.43 -16.69 5.83
CA LEU A 326 -8.52 -16.91 4.89
C LEU A 326 -9.15 -15.56 4.59
N GLU A 327 -9.31 -15.23 3.32
CA GLU A 327 -10.00 -14.03 2.87
C GLU A 327 -11.01 -14.34 1.78
N GLY A 328 -12.12 -13.62 1.79
CA GLY A 328 -13.10 -13.61 0.70
C GLY A 328 -13.72 -12.25 0.53
N GLY A 329 -14.20 -11.97 -0.67
CA GLY A 329 -14.81 -10.69 -0.98
C GLY A 329 -15.66 -10.71 -2.23
N SER A 330 -16.46 -9.67 -2.40
CA SER A 330 -17.30 -9.44 -3.58
C SER A 330 -17.21 -7.98 -3.99
N PHE A 331 -16.90 -7.76 -5.26
CA PHE A 331 -16.75 -6.45 -5.89
C PHE A 331 -17.80 -6.29 -6.97
N LYS A 332 -18.72 -5.33 -6.79
CA LYS A 332 -19.83 -5.06 -7.70
C LYS A 332 -19.62 -3.72 -8.40
N TYR A 333 -19.43 -3.78 -9.70
CA TYR A 333 -19.36 -2.62 -10.58
C TYR A 333 -20.68 -2.39 -11.30
N LYS A 334 -21.10 -1.14 -11.33
CA LYS A 334 -22.26 -0.71 -12.12
C LYS A 334 -21.88 0.52 -12.94
N TYR A 335 -21.99 0.41 -14.26
CA TYR A 335 -21.82 1.51 -15.19
C TYR A 335 -22.90 1.45 -16.27
N ALA A 336 -23.71 2.49 -16.40
CA ALA A 336 -24.93 2.50 -17.22
C ALA A 336 -25.85 1.31 -16.87
N SER A 337 -26.22 0.51 -17.86
CA SER A 337 -27.00 -0.73 -17.71
C SER A 337 -26.14 -1.93 -17.30
N ASN A 338 -24.82 -1.85 -17.43
CA ASN A 338 -23.91 -2.97 -17.18
C ASN A 338 -23.65 -3.15 -15.69
N LYS A 339 -23.73 -4.38 -15.23
CA LYS A 339 -23.40 -4.80 -13.86
C LYS A 339 -22.44 -5.97 -13.94
N ASN A 340 -21.28 -5.82 -13.34
CA ASN A 340 -20.30 -6.88 -13.19
C ASN A 340 -20.08 -7.18 -11.71
N THR A 341 -19.96 -8.45 -11.36
CA THR A 341 -19.64 -8.89 -10.01
C THR A 341 -18.43 -9.82 -10.10
N ASP A 342 -17.41 -9.48 -9.35
CA ASP A 342 -16.23 -10.31 -9.18
C ASP A 342 -16.16 -10.80 -7.73
N ASN A 343 -16.12 -12.10 -7.54
CA ASN A 343 -16.02 -12.73 -6.23
C ASN A 343 -14.64 -13.38 -6.10
N TYR A 344 -14.11 -13.31 -4.93
CA TYR A 344 -12.79 -13.80 -4.57
C TYR A 344 -12.88 -14.64 -3.29
N ALA A 345 -12.11 -15.72 -3.25
CA ALA A 345 -11.80 -16.47 -2.03
C ALA A 345 -10.36 -16.99 -2.10
N GLY A 346 -9.66 -16.97 -0.98
CA GLY A 346 -8.28 -17.43 -0.93
C GLY A 346 -7.82 -17.83 0.47
N VAL A 347 -6.88 -18.77 0.50
CA VAL A 347 -6.14 -19.20 1.69
C VAL A 347 -4.69 -18.86 1.50
N GLY A 348 -4.11 -18.08 2.41
CA GLY A 348 -2.74 -17.63 2.32
C GLY A 348 -1.84 -18.18 3.42
N LEU A 349 -0.56 -18.29 3.09
CA LEU A 349 0.52 -18.60 4.00
C LEU A 349 1.65 -17.58 3.83
N ARG A 350 2.09 -17.02 4.95
CA ARG A 350 3.27 -16.15 5.00
C ARG A 350 4.28 -16.71 5.99
N VAL A 351 5.50 -16.94 5.54
CA VAL A 351 6.63 -17.35 6.37
C VAL A 351 7.67 -16.24 6.29
N TYR A 352 8.01 -15.66 7.44
CA TYR A 352 9.02 -14.59 7.58
C TYR A 352 10.33 -15.15 8.14
N PHE A 353 11.45 -14.58 7.72
CA PHE A 353 12.80 -14.95 8.18
C PHE A 353 13.76 -13.76 8.19
#